data_7dad21c26de0d0ea416269005847720c
#
_entry.id   7dad21c26de0d0ea416269005847720c
#
_cell.length_a   1.000
_cell.length_b   1.000
_cell.length_c   1.000
_cell.angle_alpha   90.00
_cell.angle_beta   90.00
_cell.angle_gamma   90.00
#
_symmetry.space_group_name_H-M   'P 1'
#
loop_
_entity.id
_entity.type
_entity.pdbx_description
1 polymer ?
#
loop_
_entity_poly.entity_id
_entity_poly.type
_entity_poly.pdbx_seq_one_letter_code
_entity_poly.pdbx_strand_id
1 'polypeptide(L)'
;MTATSRSWFVRTLNNEMAVGVIVGDGAWLGELRRELFTQLAGVFAQARSRFTAFAYIGALLSEPGDRRSCWQLAEVAGHATPRRMQALLAEHRWDWTAALAALQRFIVGRLGDAGAILAIDETAELKKGTATVGVARQYAGITGQVENCQTVVFAAYVTARGHAPFDFRL
;
A
#
# COMPACT_ATOMS: atom_id res chain seq x y z
N MET A 1 -8.42 25.86 22.22
CA MET A 1 -9.15 24.99 21.27
C MET A 1 -8.14 24.54 20.22
N THR A 2 -7.48 23.42 20.44
CA THR A 2 -6.42 22.88 19.59
C THR A 2 -7.05 21.88 18.64
N ALA A 3 -7.23 22.27 17.38
CA ALA A 3 -7.64 21.39 16.32
C ALA A 3 -6.48 20.44 15.99
N THR A 4 -6.54 19.22 16.48
CA THR A 4 -5.63 18.14 16.14
C THR A 4 -6.01 17.66 14.73
N SER A 5 -5.40 18.25 13.71
CA SER A 5 -5.39 17.74 12.34
C SER A 5 -4.59 16.44 12.31
N ARG A 6 -5.16 15.37 12.83
CA ARG A 6 -4.62 14.04 12.59
C ARG A 6 -5.06 13.64 11.20
N SER A 7 -4.09 13.34 10.33
CA SER A 7 -4.32 12.84 8.99
C SER A 7 -5.50 11.85 8.98
N TRP A 8 -6.59 12.29 8.42
CA TRP A 8 -7.85 11.56 8.30
C TRP A 8 -7.65 10.19 7.65
N PHE A 9 -6.72 10.12 6.73
CA PHE A 9 -6.40 8.95 5.93
C PHE A 9 -5.77 7.81 6.74
N VAL A 10 -4.86 8.10 7.67
CA VAL A 10 -4.21 7.09 8.52
C VAL A 10 -5.18 6.54 9.57
N ARG A 11 -6.11 7.37 10.06
CA ARG A 11 -7.09 6.93 11.06
C ARG A 11 -8.19 6.03 10.49
N THR A 12 -8.57 6.24 9.24
CA THR A 12 -9.65 5.44 8.62
C THR A 12 -9.14 4.05 8.20
N LEU A 13 -7.84 3.91 7.88
CA LEU A 13 -7.23 2.61 7.61
C LEU A 13 -7.03 1.76 8.89
N ASN A 14 -7.00 2.38 10.06
CA ASN A 14 -6.76 1.68 11.34
C ASN A 14 -8.01 1.43 12.17
N ASN A 15 -9.20 1.90 11.80
CA ASN A 15 -10.41 1.75 12.61
C ASN A 15 -11.61 1.24 11.82
N GLU A 16 -12.12 0.12 12.26
CA GLU A 16 -13.46 -0.47 12.09
C GLU A 16 -13.97 -0.75 10.66
N MET A 17 -13.71 0.06 9.65
CA MET A 17 -14.14 -0.27 8.29
C MET A 17 -13.21 -1.28 7.59
N ALA A 18 -11.92 -1.30 7.93
CA ALA A 18 -11.02 -2.37 7.51
C ALA A 18 -11.38 -3.71 8.18
N VAL A 19 -11.87 -3.68 9.41
CA VAL A 19 -12.31 -4.87 10.14
C VAL A 19 -13.66 -5.40 9.59
N GLY A 20 -14.57 -4.54 9.19
CA GLY A 20 -15.85 -4.95 8.57
C GLY A 20 -15.70 -5.64 7.22
N VAL A 21 -14.63 -5.32 6.46
CA VAL A 21 -14.29 -6.00 5.20
C VAL A 21 -13.52 -7.31 5.43
N ILE A 22 -12.84 -7.46 6.56
CA ILE A 22 -12.06 -8.68 6.90
C ILE A 22 -12.95 -9.78 7.50
N VAL A 23 -14.09 -9.45 8.06
CA VAL A 23 -15.07 -10.43 8.62
C VAL A 23 -16.01 -11.01 7.55
N GLY A 24 -15.96 -10.50 6.33
CA GLY A 24 -16.59 -11.12 5.17
C GLY A 24 -15.91 -12.46 4.85
N ASP A 25 -16.73 -13.49 4.64
CA ASP A 25 -16.43 -14.84 4.23
C ASP A 25 -15.02 -15.03 3.62
N GLY A 26 -14.18 -15.84 4.21
CA GLY A 26 -12.79 -16.05 3.76
C GLY A 26 -12.67 -16.47 2.28
N ALA A 27 -13.73 -16.99 1.69
CA ALA A 27 -13.87 -17.28 0.28
C ALA A 27 -13.83 -16.01 -0.58
N TRP A 28 -14.51 -14.93 -0.18
CA TRP A 28 -14.55 -13.66 -0.89
C TRP A 28 -13.17 -12.98 -0.94
N LEU A 29 -12.45 -12.96 0.18
CA LEU A 29 -11.08 -12.42 0.22
C LEU A 29 -10.12 -13.23 -0.67
N GLY A 30 -10.29 -14.55 -0.69
CA GLY A 30 -9.54 -15.45 -1.57
C GLY A 30 -9.78 -15.15 -3.05
N GLU A 31 -11.02 -14.88 -3.43
CA GLU A 31 -11.39 -14.51 -4.80
C GLU A 31 -10.83 -13.13 -5.18
N LEU A 32 -11.00 -12.13 -4.33
CA LEU A 32 -10.49 -10.78 -4.53
C LEU A 32 -8.96 -10.79 -4.73
N ARG A 33 -8.24 -11.54 -3.89
CA ARG A 33 -6.80 -11.71 -4.01
C ARG A 33 -6.41 -12.41 -5.32
N ARG A 34 -7.15 -13.44 -5.72
CA ARG A 34 -6.90 -14.17 -6.98
C ARG A 34 -7.09 -13.26 -8.18
N GLU A 35 -8.13 -12.45 -8.20
CA GLU A 35 -8.38 -11.48 -9.27
C GLU A 35 -7.28 -10.43 -9.34
N LEU A 36 -6.90 -9.81 -8.22
CA LEU A 36 -5.80 -8.86 -8.16
C LEU A 36 -4.49 -9.48 -8.68
N PHE A 37 -4.16 -10.70 -8.26
CA PHE A 37 -2.95 -11.39 -8.71
C PHE A 37 -3.00 -11.73 -10.21
N THR A 38 -4.17 -12.03 -10.75
CA THR A 38 -4.33 -12.24 -12.19
C THR A 38 -4.02 -10.95 -12.97
N GLN A 39 -4.49 -9.80 -12.51
CA GLN A 39 -4.20 -8.51 -13.14
C GLN A 39 -2.74 -8.09 -12.99
N LEU A 40 -2.09 -8.43 -11.89
CA LEU A 40 -0.67 -8.14 -11.65
C LEU A 40 0.29 -9.13 -12.32
N ALA A 41 -0.19 -10.27 -12.82
CA ALA A 41 0.68 -11.33 -13.33
C ALA A 41 1.61 -10.89 -14.46
N GLY A 42 1.12 -10.02 -15.36
CA GLY A 42 1.88 -9.51 -16.50
C GLY A 42 2.95 -8.45 -16.17
N VAL A 43 2.94 -7.91 -14.95
CA VAL A 43 3.91 -6.91 -14.49
C VAL A 43 5.32 -7.51 -14.32
N PHE A 44 5.39 -8.81 -14.04
CA PHE A 44 6.62 -9.52 -13.74
C PHE A 44 7.05 -10.40 -14.92
N ALA A 45 8.12 -10.05 -15.59
CA ALA A 45 8.66 -10.86 -16.70
C ALA A 45 9.08 -12.28 -16.28
N GLN A 46 9.55 -12.44 -15.04
CA GLN A 46 10.00 -13.72 -14.51
C GLN A 46 8.97 -14.34 -13.56
N ALA A 47 8.63 -15.59 -13.75
CA ALA A 47 7.73 -16.34 -12.88
C ALA A 47 8.17 -16.32 -11.41
N ARG A 48 9.48 -16.43 -11.15
CA ARG A 48 10.05 -16.38 -9.79
C ARG A 48 9.74 -15.06 -9.09
N SER A 49 9.90 -13.92 -9.77
CA SER A 49 9.59 -12.59 -9.23
C SER A 49 8.09 -12.47 -8.95
N ARG A 50 7.26 -12.95 -9.86
CA ARG A 50 5.80 -12.98 -9.71
C ARG A 50 5.36 -13.78 -8.48
N PHE A 51 5.87 -14.99 -8.30
CA PHE A 51 5.54 -15.81 -7.12
C PHE A 51 6.02 -15.14 -5.82
N THR A 52 7.21 -14.53 -5.83
CA THR A 52 7.71 -13.81 -4.66
C THR A 52 6.85 -12.58 -4.35
N ALA A 53 6.41 -11.83 -5.37
CA ALA A 53 5.52 -10.67 -5.19
C ALA A 53 4.18 -11.08 -4.61
N PHE A 54 3.59 -12.18 -5.09
CA PHE A 54 2.32 -12.69 -4.56
C PHE A 54 2.45 -13.20 -3.12
N ALA A 55 3.55 -13.87 -2.80
CA ALA A 55 3.86 -14.26 -1.43
C ALA A 55 4.06 -13.04 -0.50
N TYR A 56 4.76 -12.00 -0.98
CA TYR A 56 4.96 -10.75 -0.28
C TYR A 56 3.63 -10.03 0.02
N ILE A 57 2.80 -9.83 -1.00
CA ILE A 57 1.48 -9.20 -0.85
C ILE A 57 0.58 -10.04 0.06
N GLY A 58 0.58 -11.36 -0.11
CA GLY A 58 -0.18 -12.27 0.75
C GLY A 58 0.22 -12.16 2.22
N ALA A 59 1.52 -12.10 2.51
CA ALA A 59 2.02 -11.92 3.86
C ALA A 59 1.66 -10.55 4.44
N LEU A 60 1.73 -9.47 3.63
CA LEU A 60 1.28 -8.13 4.05
C LEU A 60 -0.20 -8.09 4.45
N LEU A 61 -1.04 -8.85 3.76
CA LEU A 61 -2.48 -8.89 4.02
C LEU A 61 -2.86 -9.84 5.18
N SER A 62 -1.98 -10.76 5.57
CA SER A 62 -2.27 -11.80 6.57
C SER A 62 -1.92 -11.38 7.99
N GLU A 63 -1.01 -10.42 8.17
CA GLU A 63 -0.49 -10.04 9.49
C GLU A 63 -0.91 -8.63 9.90
N PRO A 64 -1.63 -8.45 11.01
CA PRO A 64 -2.04 -7.14 11.53
C PRO A 64 -0.95 -6.42 12.35
N GLY A 65 0.32 -6.85 12.29
CA GLY A 65 1.40 -6.30 13.12
C GLY A 65 1.84 -4.89 12.74
N ASP A 66 2.38 -4.15 13.72
CA ASP A 66 2.89 -2.77 13.55
C ASP A 66 4.17 -2.70 12.70
N ARG A 67 4.94 -3.77 12.65
CA ARG A 67 6.19 -3.86 11.87
C ARG A 67 6.08 -4.95 10.81
N ARG A 68 6.39 -4.59 9.58
CA ARG A 68 6.32 -5.50 8.42
C ARG A 68 7.67 -5.55 7.71
N SER A 69 8.67 -6.00 8.44
CA SER A 69 10.01 -6.21 7.87
C SER A 69 10.01 -7.41 6.91
N CYS A 70 10.96 -7.43 5.98
CA CYS A 70 11.13 -8.59 5.09
C CYS A 70 11.38 -9.90 5.84
N TRP A 71 11.91 -9.86 7.08
CA TRP A 71 12.04 -11.04 7.93
C TRP A 71 10.68 -11.61 8.33
N GLN A 72 9.82 -10.78 8.93
CA GLN A 72 8.48 -11.18 9.35
C GLN A 72 7.62 -11.65 8.18
N LEU A 73 7.66 -10.91 7.05
CA LEU A 73 6.93 -11.29 5.86
C LEU A 73 7.44 -12.62 5.25
N ALA A 74 8.75 -12.90 5.35
CA ALA A 74 9.31 -14.15 4.91
C ALA A 74 8.85 -15.33 5.77
N GLU A 75 8.81 -15.15 7.10
CA GLU A 75 8.28 -16.16 8.03
C GLU A 75 6.82 -16.50 7.73
N VAL A 76 5.96 -15.49 7.58
CA VAL A 76 4.54 -15.65 7.21
C VAL A 76 4.39 -16.37 5.88
N ALA A 77 5.26 -16.06 4.90
CA ALA A 77 5.25 -16.69 3.59
C ALA A 77 5.93 -18.08 3.54
N GLY A 78 6.40 -18.61 4.68
CA GLY A 78 7.07 -19.91 4.77
C GLY A 78 8.48 -19.95 4.17
N HIS A 79 9.17 -18.80 4.10
CA HIS A 79 10.54 -18.72 3.63
C HIS A 79 11.54 -18.75 4.79
N ALA A 80 12.60 -19.53 4.65
CA ALA A 80 13.64 -19.65 5.66
C ALA A 80 14.46 -18.36 5.85
N THR A 81 14.49 -17.46 4.87
CA THR A 81 15.24 -16.21 4.92
C THR A 81 14.51 -15.09 4.19
N PRO A 82 14.75 -13.81 4.53
CA PRO A 82 14.12 -12.65 3.88
C PRO A 82 14.68 -12.35 2.48
N ARG A 83 15.73 -13.04 2.04
CA ARG A 83 16.51 -12.73 0.82
C ARG A 83 15.63 -12.56 -0.42
N ARG A 84 14.61 -13.41 -0.60
CA ARG A 84 13.70 -13.32 -1.75
C ARG A 84 12.86 -12.05 -1.72
N MET A 85 12.34 -11.67 -0.54
CA MET A 85 11.55 -10.45 -0.35
C MET A 85 12.41 -9.21 -0.58
N GLN A 86 13.63 -9.20 -0.02
CA GLN A 86 14.60 -8.12 -0.21
C GLN A 86 15.00 -7.97 -1.69
N ALA A 87 15.28 -9.09 -2.38
CA ALA A 87 15.64 -9.07 -3.79
C ALA A 87 14.48 -8.56 -4.67
N LEU A 88 13.23 -8.90 -4.34
CA LEU A 88 12.06 -8.37 -5.05
C LEU A 88 12.02 -6.84 -5.01
N LEU A 89 12.30 -6.25 -3.84
CA LEU A 89 12.22 -4.80 -3.64
C LEU A 89 13.44 -4.04 -4.18
N ALA A 90 14.65 -4.64 -4.11
CA ALA A 90 15.90 -3.93 -4.37
C ALA A 90 16.60 -4.32 -5.69
N GLU A 91 16.37 -5.53 -6.21
CA GLU A 91 17.17 -6.07 -7.30
C GLU A 91 16.34 -6.49 -8.52
N HIS A 92 15.12 -6.98 -8.29
CA HIS A 92 14.29 -7.44 -9.40
C HIS A 92 13.73 -6.27 -10.19
N ARG A 93 13.81 -6.38 -11.50
CA ARG A 93 13.18 -5.41 -12.40
C ARG A 93 11.74 -5.82 -12.66
N TRP A 94 10.82 -4.92 -12.37
CA TRP A 94 9.41 -5.02 -12.68
C TRP A 94 8.84 -3.63 -12.99
N ASP A 95 7.83 -3.60 -13.81
CA ASP A 95 7.22 -2.36 -14.26
C ASP A 95 6.23 -1.85 -13.20
N TRP A 96 6.69 -0.92 -12.36
CA TRP A 96 5.86 -0.33 -11.32
C TRP A 96 4.71 0.50 -11.90
N THR A 97 4.87 1.09 -13.10
CA THR A 97 3.82 1.86 -13.78
C THR A 97 2.71 0.92 -14.25
N ALA A 98 3.08 -0.22 -14.84
CA ALA A 98 2.12 -1.25 -15.20
C ALA A 98 1.42 -1.85 -13.95
N ALA A 99 2.14 -2.00 -12.84
CA ALA A 99 1.55 -2.45 -11.57
C ALA A 99 0.50 -1.47 -11.05
N LEU A 100 0.84 -0.17 -11.04
CA LEU A 100 -0.10 0.89 -10.64
C LEU A 100 -1.33 0.91 -11.55
N ALA A 101 -1.14 0.85 -12.87
CA ALA A 101 -2.25 0.80 -13.81
C ALA A 101 -3.14 -0.45 -13.64
N ALA A 102 -2.56 -1.60 -13.30
CA ALA A 102 -3.32 -2.80 -12.99
C ALA A 102 -4.14 -2.64 -11.70
N LEU A 103 -3.54 -2.04 -10.66
CA LEU A 103 -4.23 -1.72 -9.42
C LEU A 103 -5.39 -0.73 -9.64
N GLN A 104 -5.16 0.32 -10.42
CA GLN A 104 -6.19 1.31 -10.77
C GLN A 104 -7.37 0.66 -11.50
N ARG A 105 -7.11 -0.21 -12.49
CA ARG A 105 -8.17 -0.97 -13.18
C ARG A 105 -8.94 -1.86 -12.21
N PHE A 106 -8.25 -2.54 -11.30
CA PHE A 106 -8.86 -3.37 -10.28
C PHE A 106 -9.79 -2.55 -9.37
N ILE A 107 -9.33 -1.39 -8.88
CA ILE A 107 -10.11 -0.49 -8.03
C ILE A 107 -11.35 0.00 -8.76
N VAL A 108 -11.20 0.51 -9.99
CA VAL A 108 -12.33 1.00 -10.79
C VAL A 108 -13.31 -0.12 -11.13
N GLY A 109 -12.82 -1.32 -11.42
CA GLY A 109 -13.69 -2.48 -11.67
C GLY A 109 -14.54 -2.87 -10.45
N ARG A 110 -14.04 -2.64 -9.25
CA ARG A 110 -14.72 -3.00 -7.99
C ARG A 110 -15.52 -1.86 -7.36
N LEU A 111 -14.99 -0.65 -7.40
CA LEU A 111 -15.58 0.52 -6.76
C LEU A 111 -16.14 1.55 -7.75
N GLY A 112 -15.99 1.35 -9.07
CA GLY A 112 -16.33 2.33 -10.09
C GLY A 112 -17.75 2.89 -9.94
N ASP A 113 -17.85 4.21 -9.89
CA ASP A 113 -19.07 4.96 -9.68
C ASP A 113 -18.99 6.30 -10.43
N ALA A 114 -20.07 6.73 -11.10
CA ALA A 114 -20.12 8.01 -11.81
C ALA A 114 -20.03 9.22 -10.85
N GLY A 115 -20.40 9.04 -9.59
CA GLY A 115 -20.29 10.03 -8.51
C GLY A 115 -19.00 9.92 -7.71
N ALA A 116 -18.00 9.15 -8.17
CA ALA A 116 -16.74 9.00 -7.46
C ALA A 116 -15.98 10.33 -7.30
N ILE A 117 -15.30 10.48 -6.18
CA ILE A 117 -14.45 11.64 -5.86
C ILE A 117 -13.01 11.18 -5.80
N LEU A 118 -12.10 11.96 -6.37
CA LEU A 118 -10.66 11.80 -6.16
C LEU A 118 -10.23 12.73 -5.02
N ALA A 119 -10.00 12.17 -3.84
CA ALA A 119 -9.49 12.89 -2.69
C ALA A 119 -7.96 12.91 -2.74
N ILE A 120 -7.36 14.08 -2.56
CA ILE A 120 -5.90 14.26 -2.58
C ILE A 120 -5.46 14.73 -1.20
N ASP A 121 -4.45 14.06 -0.63
CA ASP A 121 -3.87 14.40 0.66
C ASP A 121 -2.37 14.09 0.68
N GLU A 122 -1.63 14.79 1.53
CA GLU A 122 -0.20 14.57 1.73
C GLU A 122 0.07 13.86 3.05
N THR A 123 1.08 13.02 3.04
CA THR A 123 1.56 12.38 4.27
C THR A 123 3.07 12.48 4.37
N ALA A 124 3.57 12.78 5.56
CA ALA A 124 5.00 12.89 5.83
C ALA A 124 5.48 11.73 6.69
N GLU A 125 6.57 11.11 6.26
CA GLU A 125 7.27 10.08 7.02
C GLU A 125 8.63 10.59 7.48
N LEU A 126 8.84 10.63 8.81
CA LEU A 126 10.09 11.09 9.41
C LEU A 126 11.25 10.16 9.05
N LYS A 127 12.36 10.72 8.63
CA LYS A 127 13.57 10.00 8.25
C LYS A 127 14.76 10.46 9.07
N LYS A 128 15.58 9.50 9.50
CA LYS A 128 16.84 9.81 10.23
C LYS A 128 18.00 10.11 9.29
N GLY A 129 17.96 9.56 8.07
CA GLY A 129 19.00 9.73 7.06
C GLY A 129 18.64 10.74 5.99
N THR A 130 19.61 11.06 5.14
CA THR A 130 19.48 12.04 4.03
C THR A 130 19.51 11.39 2.65
N ALA A 131 19.65 10.07 2.56
CA ALA A 131 19.83 9.35 1.30
C ALA A 131 18.51 8.82 0.68
N THR A 132 17.38 8.93 1.39
CA THR A 132 16.08 8.53 0.86
C THR A 132 15.63 9.50 -0.22
N VAL A 133 15.09 8.99 -1.32
CA VAL A 133 14.55 9.82 -2.41
C VAL A 133 13.47 10.77 -1.86
N GLY A 134 13.54 12.05 -2.22
CA GLY A 134 12.57 13.06 -1.79
C GLY A 134 12.68 13.50 -0.33
N VAL A 135 13.69 13.01 0.43
CA VAL A 135 13.89 13.46 1.81
C VAL A 135 14.47 14.87 1.83
N ALA A 136 13.89 15.74 2.63
CA ALA A 136 14.33 17.10 2.86
C ALA A 136 13.84 17.61 4.22
N ARG A 137 14.39 18.76 4.68
CA ARG A 137 13.78 19.50 5.77
C ARG A 137 12.56 20.25 5.24
N GLN A 138 11.39 19.78 5.62
CA GLN A 138 10.10 20.30 5.17
C GLN A 138 9.05 20.17 6.27
N TYR A 139 7.93 20.87 6.14
CA TYR A 139 6.86 20.81 7.12
C TYR A 139 6.24 19.41 7.14
N ALA A 140 6.16 18.83 8.33
CA ALA A 140 5.53 17.54 8.58
C ALA A 140 4.23 17.73 9.36
N GLY A 141 3.08 17.56 8.73
CA GLY A 141 1.77 17.73 9.36
C GLY A 141 1.56 16.83 10.59
N ILE A 142 2.23 15.66 10.61
CA ILE A 142 2.15 14.71 11.74
C ILE A 142 2.78 15.26 13.04
N THR A 143 3.81 16.11 12.92
CA THR A 143 4.49 16.74 14.08
C THR A 143 4.14 18.22 14.22
N GLY A 144 3.59 18.84 13.19
CA GLY A 144 3.26 20.26 13.17
C GLY A 144 4.47 21.18 13.07
N GLN A 145 5.63 20.68 12.62
CA GLN A 145 6.88 21.44 12.54
C GLN A 145 7.75 21.02 11.35
N VAL A 146 8.84 21.74 11.11
CA VAL A 146 9.80 21.40 10.05
C VAL A 146 10.71 20.27 10.51
N GLU A 147 10.60 19.14 9.82
CA GLU A 147 11.32 17.92 10.11
C GLU A 147 12.12 17.42 8.91
N ASN A 148 13.09 16.53 9.17
CA ASN A 148 13.71 15.75 8.10
C ASN A 148 12.75 14.61 7.71
N CYS A 149 12.00 14.78 6.65
CA CYS A 149 10.95 13.84 6.26
C CYS A 149 10.88 13.68 4.74
N GLN A 150 10.22 12.61 4.34
CA GLN A 150 9.79 12.35 2.98
C GLN A 150 8.29 12.60 2.92
N THR A 151 7.83 13.46 2.02
CA THR A 151 6.42 13.75 1.83
C THR A 151 5.92 13.05 0.57
N VAL A 152 4.81 12.34 0.71
CA VAL A 152 4.12 11.65 -0.40
C VAL A 152 2.73 12.23 -0.51
N VAL A 153 2.36 12.65 -1.71
CA VAL A 153 0.98 13.04 -2.05
C VAL A 153 0.25 11.81 -2.55
N PHE A 154 -0.84 11.45 -1.90
CA PHE A 154 -1.72 10.36 -2.32
C PHE A 154 -2.99 10.88 -2.95
N ALA A 155 -3.48 10.18 -3.97
CA ALA A 155 -4.83 10.29 -4.46
C ALA A 155 -5.61 9.05 -4.01
N ALA A 156 -6.79 9.24 -3.42
CA ALA A 156 -7.71 8.17 -3.05
C ALA A 156 -8.96 8.23 -3.92
N TYR A 157 -9.37 7.09 -4.45
CA TYR A 157 -10.63 6.91 -5.14
C TYR A 157 -11.72 6.62 -4.11
N VAL A 158 -12.70 7.49 -3.99
CA VAL A 158 -13.74 7.47 -2.95
C VAL A 158 -15.12 7.37 -3.56
N THR A 159 -15.91 6.41 -3.10
CA THR A 159 -17.30 6.18 -3.53
C THR A 159 -18.19 5.86 -2.34
N ALA A 160 -19.49 5.79 -2.54
CA ALA A 160 -20.43 5.32 -1.52
C ALA A 160 -20.17 3.86 -1.08
N ARG A 161 -19.49 3.05 -1.92
CA ARG A 161 -19.16 1.64 -1.63
C ARG A 161 -17.85 1.44 -0.90
N GLY A 162 -17.02 2.49 -0.78
CA GLY A 162 -15.72 2.44 -0.12
C GLY A 162 -14.70 3.35 -0.77
N HIS A 163 -13.46 3.22 -0.32
CA HIS A 163 -12.35 4.00 -0.85
C HIS A 163 -11.08 3.15 -0.94
N ALA A 164 -10.15 3.56 -1.83
CA ALA A 164 -8.86 2.92 -1.99
C ALA A 164 -7.79 3.93 -2.43
N PRO A 165 -6.51 3.75 -2.02
CA PRO A 165 -5.39 4.49 -2.61
C PRO A 165 -5.35 4.22 -4.11
N PHE A 166 -5.26 5.28 -4.92
CA PHE A 166 -5.40 5.20 -6.37
C PHE A 166 -4.14 5.63 -7.13
N ASP A 167 -3.44 6.64 -6.63
CA ASP A 167 -2.17 7.12 -7.19
C ASP A 167 -1.33 7.77 -6.09
N PHE A 168 -0.04 7.97 -6.35
CA PHE A 168 0.85 8.67 -5.44
C PHE A 168 1.95 9.40 -6.20
N ARG A 169 2.50 10.45 -5.56
CA ARG A 169 3.70 11.19 -6.01
C ARG A 169 4.61 11.50 -4.82
N LEU A 170 5.92 11.47 -5.09
CA LEU A 170 6.98 11.94 -4.21
C LEU A 170 7.35 13.37 -4.55
#